data_37b46421c7331b064d02e11160ef017f
#
_entry.id   37b46421c7331b064d02e11160ef017f
#
_cell.length_a   1.000
_cell.length_b   1.000
_cell.length_c   1.000
_cell.angle_alpha   90.00
_cell.angle_beta   90.00
_cell.angle_gamma   90.00
#
_symmetry.space_group_name_H-M   'P 1'
#
loop_
_entity.id
_entity.type
_entity.pdbx_description
1 polymer ?
#
loop_
_entity_poly.entity_id
_entity_poly.type
_entity_poly.pdbx_seq_one_letter_code
_entity_poly.pdbx_strand_id
1 'polypeptide(L)'
;YVRCYKGLRRAALSAIVPLSQPFVMADAGANPEADALSLLRFAKLGEIYCQAVLGVEKPRVALINNGTEPQKGTKIYREAYGLLTASDMNFVGNCEGRDLPFGVCDVAVCDGFTGNVVIKLIEGMGRFMTDGLKSVIGANTKTKLGGLLVRGELKKFMKGLDDTAYGGAPLLGISKPVVKIHGNASEKTVRSAVIQANGFAERKINEKMAEGIASLTVTGA
;
A
#
# COMPACT_ATOMS: atom_id res chain seq x y z
N TYR A 1 5.61 -12.46 22.97
CA TYR A 1 5.41 -12.94 21.59
C TYR A 1 4.24 -12.17 20.96
N VAL A 2 4.46 -11.65 19.74
CA VAL A 2 3.39 -11.08 18.90
C VAL A 2 2.85 -12.20 18.01
N ARG A 3 1.53 -12.41 18.02
CA ARG A 3 0.88 -13.50 17.27
C ARG A 3 -0.07 -12.93 16.23
N CYS A 4 -0.27 -13.66 15.14
CA CYS A 4 -1.36 -13.37 14.20
C CYS A 4 -2.73 -13.58 14.87
N TYR A 5 -3.75 -12.91 14.36
CA TYR A 5 -5.13 -13.14 14.80
C TYR A 5 -5.56 -14.57 14.51
N LYS A 6 -6.55 -15.05 15.28
CA LYS A 6 -7.14 -16.37 15.04
C LYS A 6 -7.70 -16.42 13.60
N GLY A 7 -7.35 -17.47 12.88
CA GLY A 7 -7.73 -17.62 11.48
C GLY A 7 -6.75 -17.01 10.47
N LEU A 8 -5.77 -16.22 10.89
CA LEU A 8 -4.75 -15.66 10.01
C LEU A 8 -3.42 -16.43 10.17
N ARG A 9 -2.91 -16.97 9.08
CA ARG A 9 -1.63 -17.73 9.12
C ARG A 9 -0.41 -16.81 9.05
N ARG A 10 -0.51 -15.69 8.34
CA ARG A 10 0.61 -14.76 8.05
C ARG A 10 0.12 -13.32 8.12
N ALA A 11 0.94 -12.45 8.68
CA ALA A 11 0.72 -11.00 8.66
C ALA A 11 1.07 -10.44 7.27
N ALA A 12 0.36 -9.39 6.84
CA ALA A 12 0.71 -8.63 5.65
C ALA A 12 1.61 -7.46 6.02
N LEU A 13 2.71 -7.26 5.32
CA LEU A 13 3.41 -5.98 5.35
C LEU A 13 2.61 -4.99 4.50
N SER A 14 2.23 -3.86 5.07
CA SER A 14 1.49 -2.85 4.31
C SER A 14 2.30 -1.57 4.15
N ALA A 15 2.13 -0.90 3.03
CA ALA A 15 2.73 0.40 2.79
C ALA A 15 1.69 1.36 2.21
N ILE A 16 1.73 2.62 2.64
CA ILE A 16 1.01 3.69 1.96
C ILE A 16 1.92 4.21 0.85
N VAL A 17 1.47 4.12 -0.39
CA VAL A 17 2.18 4.62 -1.56
C VAL A 17 1.70 6.03 -1.85
N PRO A 18 2.56 7.07 -1.66
CA PRO A 18 2.18 8.46 -1.75
C PRO A 18 2.24 8.95 -3.21
N LEU A 19 1.29 8.56 -4.02
CA LEU A 19 1.12 9.10 -5.37
C LEU A 19 0.06 10.21 -5.38
N SER A 20 -0.41 10.62 -6.55
CA SER A 20 -1.43 11.68 -6.69
C SER A 20 -2.69 11.42 -5.83
N GLN A 21 -3.07 10.16 -5.73
CA GLN A 21 -4.02 9.64 -4.75
C GLN A 21 -3.30 8.55 -3.95
N PRO A 22 -3.06 8.76 -2.65
CA PRO A 22 -2.41 7.76 -1.81
C PRO A 22 -3.25 6.50 -1.70
N PHE A 23 -2.63 5.34 -1.80
CA PHE A 23 -3.29 4.05 -1.64
C PHE A 23 -2.49 3.12 -0.73
N VAL A 24 -3.17 2.13 -0.16
CA VAL A 24 -2.59 1.09 0.67
C VAL A 24 -2.19 -0.10 -0.20
N MET A 25 -0.93 -0.52 -0.16
CA MET A 25 -0.45 -1.78 -0.75
C MET A 25 -0.48 -2.87 0.31
N ALA A 26 -1.08 -4.02 0.02
CA ALA A 26 -1.08 -5.21 0.87
C ALA A 26 -1.08 -6.49 0.01
N ASP A 27 -0.02 -7.30 0.01
CA ASP A 27 1.20 -7.33 0.80
C ASP A 27 2.36 -6.60 0.09
N ALA A 28 3.13 -5.83 0.85
CA ALA A 28 4.25 -5.03 0.36
C ALA A 28 5.62 -5.76 0.44
N GLY A 29 5.63 -7.06 0.79
CA GLY A 29 6.87 -7.84 0.78
C GLY A 29 7.16 -8.71 2.01
N ALA A 30 6.14 -9.09 2.80
CA ALA A 30 6.32 -10.06 3.89
C ALA A 30 6.14 -11.51 3.41
N ASN A 31 5.26 -11.76 2.46
CA ASN A 31 4.89 -13.10 1.99
C ASN A 31 5.11 -13.22 0.48
N PRO A 32 6.27 -13.70 0.03
CA PRO A 32 6.57 -13.84 -1.40
C PRO A 32 5.53 -14.69 -2.15
N GLU A 33 4.92 -15.62 -1.46
CA GLU A 33 3.82 -16.45 -1.98
C GLU A 33 2.61 -16.30 -1.06
N ALA A 34 1.43 -16.15 -1.65
CA ALA A 34 0.15 -16.08 -0.95
C ALA A 34 -0.88 -16.97 -1.66
N ASP A 35 -1.69 -17.71 -0.90
CA ASP A 35 -2.86 -18.40 -1.42
C ASP A 35 -4.04 -17.41 -1.58
N ALA A 36 -5.09 -17.86 -2.27
CA ALA A 36 -6.27 -17.02 -2.56
C ALA A 36 -6.95 -16.50 -1.28
N LEU A 37 -7.00 -17.32 -0.22
CA LEU A 37 -7.57 -16.94 1.06
C LEU A 37 -6.70 -15.90 1.79
N SER A 38 -5.38 -15.99 1.65
CA SER A 38 -4.45 -14.96 2.17
C SER A 38 -4.65 -13.63 1.47
N LEU A 39 -4.81 -13.63 0.14
CA LEU A 39 -5.09 -12.41 -0.63
C LEU A 39 -6.41 -11.75 -0.20
N LEU A 40 -7.48 -12.54 0.02
CA LEU A 40 -8.74 -12.04 0.58
C LEU A 40 -8.53 -11.38 1.96
N ARG A 41 -7.76 -12.03 2.84
CA ARG A 41 -7.46 -11.51 4.18
C ARG A 41 -6.58 -10.26 4.13
N PHE A 42 -5.60 -10.20 3.24
CA PHE A 42 -4.79 -9.00 3.03
C PHE A 42 -5.64 -7.84 2.53
N ALA A 43 -6.62 -8.10 1.66
CA ALA A 43 -7.60 -7.12 1.21
C ALA A 43 -8.38 -6.53 2.40
N LYS A 44 -8.93 -7.39 3.26
CA LYS A 44 -9.69 -6.95 4.44
C LYS A 44 -8.85 -6.15 5.44
N LEU A 45 -7.62 -6.59 5.70
CA LEU A 45 -6.68 -5.85 6.54
C LEU A 45 -6.32 -4.49 5.93
N GLY A 46 -6.09 -4.44 4.62
CA GLY A 46 -5.81 -3.22 3.86
C GLY A 46 -7.00 -2.25 3.86
N GLU A 47 -8.23 -2.76 3.70
CA GLU A 47 -9.47 -1.97 3.78
C GLU A 47 -9.59 -1.27 5.14
N ILE A 48 -9.49 -2.02 6.24
CA ILE A 48 -9.58 -1.48 7.61
C ILE A 48 -8.46 -0.47 7.87
N TYR A 49 -7.25 -0.74 7.39
CA TYR A 49 -6.13 0.17 7.54
C TYR A 49 -6.35 1.46 6.74
N CYS A 50 -6.82 1.36 5.51
CA CYS A 50 -7.16 2.50 4.66
C CYS A 50 -8.23 3.39 5.32
N GLN A 51 -9.31 2.79 5.82
CA GLN A 51 -10.36 3.51 6.57
C GLN A 51 -9.78 4.27 7.76
N ALA A 52 -8.94 3.60 8.55
CA ALA A 52 -8.40 4.17 9.78
C ALA A 52 -7.37 5.28 9.56
N VAL A 53 -6.55 5.20 8.50
CA VAL A 53 -5.38 6.06 8.31
C VAL A 53 -5.61 7.11 7.21
N LEU A 54 -6.25 6.73 6.11
CA LEU A 54 -6.56 7.64 5.01
C LEU A 54 -7.97 8.25 5.12
N GLY A 55 -8.82 7.76 6.02
CA GLY A 55 -10.17 8.30 6.26
C GLY A 55 -11.16 8.00 5.12
N VAL A 56 -10.87 7.04 4.27
CA VAL A 56 -11.77 6.63 3.18
C VAL A 56 -12.82 5.68 3.73
N GLU A 57 -14.08 6.08 3.81
CA GLU A 57 -15.15 5.28 4.44
C GLU A 57 -15.41 3.95 3.73
N LYS A 58 -15.40 3.94 2.39
CA LYS A 58 -15.65 2.75 1.56
C LYS A 58 -14.54 2.59 0.52
N PRO A 59 -13.33 2.09 0.94
CA PRO A 59 -12.19 1.99 0.06
C PRO A 59 -12.46 1.10 -1.15
N ARG A 60 -12.02 1.55 -2.32
CA ARG A 60 -12.00 0.72 -3.53
C ARG A 60 -10.85 -0.27 -3.42
N VAL A 61 -11.17 -1.54 -3.38
CA VAL A 61 -10.20 -2.64 -3.30
C VAL A 61 -9.98 -3.21 -4.69
N ALA A 62 -8.74 -3.26 -5.17
CA ALA A 62 -8.37 -3.88 -6.44
C ALA A 62 -7.31 -4.97 -6.24
N LEU A 63 -7.36 -6.00 -7.09
CA LEU A 63 -6.34 -7.05 -7.15
C LEU A 63 -5.34 -6.71 -8.25
N ILE A 64 -4.05 -6.54 -7.91
CA ILE A 64 -3.01 -6.27 -8.91
C ILE A 64 -2.84 -7.50 -9.79
N ASN A 65 -2.95 -7.31 -11.11
CA ASN A 65 -2.89 -8.42 -12.06
C ASN A 65 -2.20 -7.97 -13.37
N ASN A 66 -2.04 -8.91 -14.30
CA ASN A 66 -1.48 -8.69 -15.64
C ASN A 66 -2.56 -8.35 -16.69
N GLY A 67 -3.76 -8.02 -16.30
CA GLY A 67 -4.89 -7.59 -17.11
C GLY A 67 -6.11 -7.36 -16.22
N THR A 68 -7.07 -6.60 -16.72
CA THR A 68 -8.26 -6.17 -15.96
C THR A 68 -9.40 -7.21 -15.96
N GLU A 69 -9.38 -8.16 -16.89
CA GLU A 69 -10.45 -9.15 -17.04
C GLU A 69 -10.43 -10.19 -15.90
N PRO A 70 -11.60 -10.70 -15.48
CA PRO A 70 -11.73 -11.62 -14.34
C PRO A 70 -10.91 -12.92 -14.46
N GLN A 71 -10.67 -13.39 -15.69
CA GLN A 71 -9.94 -14.64 -15.97
C GLN A 71 -8.42 -14.48 -16.02
N LYS A 72 -7.89 -13.27 -15.87
CA LYS A 72 -6.45 -13.01 -15.90
C LYS A 72 -5.73 -13.51 -14.65
N GLY A 73 -4.42 -13.65 -14.79
CA GLY A 73 -3.53 -14.06 -13.70
C GLY A 73 -3.41 -15.57 -13.54
N THR A 74 -2.68 -15.94 -12.49
CA THR A 74 -2.48 -17.35 -12.11
C THR A 74 -3.77 -17.97 -11.57
N LYS A 75 -3.79 -19.30 -11.37
CA LYS A 75 -4.92 -20.00 -10.74
C LYS A 75 -5.28 -19.35 -9.39
N ILE A 76 -4.29 -19.06 -8.56
CA ILE A 76 -4.48 -18.43 -7.24
C ILE A 76 -5.16 -17.07 -7.37
N TYR A 77 -4.75 -16.24 -8.32
CA TYR A 77 -5.34 -14.90 -8.52
C TYR A 77 -6.79 -14.97 -9.03
N ARG A 78 -7.12 -15.94 -9.89
CA ARG A 78 -8.50 -16.17 -10.32
C ARG A 78 -9.40 -16.65 -9.18
N GLU A 79 -8.89 -17.54 -8.32
CA GLU A 79 -9.58 -17.96 -7.09
C GLU A 79 -9.78 -16.78 -6.13
N ALA A 80 -8.74 -15.95 -5.93
CA ALA A 80 -8.83 -14.74 -5.11
C ALA A 80 -9.83 -13.73 -5.66
N TYR A 81 -9.88 -13.56 -6.98
CA TYR A 81 -10.89 -12.71 -7.64
C TYR A 81 -12.32 -13.16 -7.30
N GLY A 82 -12.60 -14.46 -7.36
CA GLY A 82 -13.89 -15.02 -6.96
C GLY A 82 -14.25 -14.76 -5.50
N LEU A 83 -13.28 -14.95 -4.59
CA LEU A 83 -13.45 -14.69 -3.17
C LEU A 83 -13.70 -13.20 -2.87
N LEU A 84 -12.95 -12.31 -3.51
CA LEU A 84 -13.11 -10.86 -3.36
C LEU A 84 -14.46 -10.38 -3.90
N THR A 85 -14.90 -10.91 -5.04
CA THR A 85 -16.21 -10.60 -5.62
C THR A 85 -17.37 -11.03 -4.72
N ALA A 86 -17.21 -12.15 -4.00
CA ALA A 86 -18.21 -12.68 -3.08
C ALA A 86 -18.16 -12.02 -1.68
N SER A 87 -17.18 -11.17 -1.41
CA SER A 87 -17.01 -10.50 -0.12
C SER A 87 -17.89 -9.25 0.01
N ASP A 88 -17.95 -8.70 1.22
CA ASP A 88 -18.64 -7.44 1.56
C ASP A 88 -17.83 -6.18 1.22
N MET A 89 -16.59 -6.34 0.74
CA MET A 89 -15.69 -5.23 0.38
C MET A 89 -16.14 -4.56 -0.92
N ASN A 90 -15.80 -3.28 -1.08
CA ASN A 90 -15.97 -2.55 -2.33
C ASN A 90 -14.89 -2.97 -3.36
N PHE A 91 -14.97 -4.23 -3.80
CA PHE A 91 -14.04 -4.78 -4.77
C PHE A 91 -14.34 -4.24 -6.18
N VAL A 92 -13.35 -3.58 -6.79
CA VAL A 92 -13.47 -2.95 -8.12
C VAL A 92 -12.84 -3.79 -9.24
N GLY A 93 -12.39 -5.02 -8.94
CA GLY A 93 -11.84 -5.95 -9.92
C GLY A 93 -10.32 -5.96 -9.95
N ASN A 94 -9.76 -6.49 -11.04
CA ASN A 94 -8.32 -6.46 -11.30
C ASN A 94 -7.87 -5.06 -11.74
N CYS A 95 -6.65 -4.69 -11.41
CA CYS A 95 -5.95 -3.52 -11.95
C CYS A 95 -4.55 -3.90 -12.43
N GLU A 96 -4.04 -3.19 -13.41
CA GLU A 96 -2.66 -3.35 -13.85
C GLU A 96 -1.73 -2.39 -13.09
N GLY A 97 -0.44 -2.74 -12.98
CA GLY A 97 0.54 -1.89 -12.29
C GLY A 97 0.65 -0.47 -12.86
N ARG A 98 0.37 -0.30 -14.17
CA ARG A 98 0.36 1.01 -14.83
C ARG A 98 -0.79 1.93 -14.39
N ASP A 99 -1.87 1.37 -13.84
CA ASP A 99 -3.06 2.12 -13.44
C ASP A 99 -2.93 2.70 -12.03
N LEU A 100 -2.08 2.10 -11.18
CA LEU A 100 -1.89 2.50 -9.79
C LEU A 100 -1.56 4.01 -9.61
N PRO A 101 -0.69 4.64 -10.44
CA PRO A 101 -0.40 6.07 -10.31
C PRO A 101 -1.60 6.98 -10.55
N PHE A 102 -2.66 6.48 -11.17
CA PHE A 102 -3.84 7.26 -11.56
C PHE A 102 -5.04 7.09 -10.62
N GLY A 103 -4.83 6.47 -9.46
CA GLY A 103 -5.86 6.38 -8.42
C GLY A 103 -7.01 5.44 -8.76
N VAL A 104 -6.72 4.31 -9.40
CA VAL A 104 -7.70 3.28 -9.75
C VAL A 104 -8.32 2.62 -8.52
N CYS A 105 -7.59 2.58 -7.40
CA CYS A 105 -8.03 2.00 -6.14
C CYS A 105 -7.46 2.73 -4.93
N ASP A 106 -8.02 2.45 -3.77
CA ASP A 106 -7.57 2.95 -2.47
C ASP A 106 -6.80 1.87 -1.69
N VAL A 107 -7.03 0.58 -2.06
CA VAL A 107 -6.29 -0.58 -1.57
C VAL A 107 -5.91 -1.47 -2.75
N ALA A 108 -4.63 -1.67 -2.95
CA ALA A 108 -4.06 -2.56 -3.97
C ALA A 108 -3.56 -3.85 -3.31
N VAL A 109 -4.14 -4.98 -3.71
CA VAL A 109 -3.87 -6.30 -3.11
C VAL A 109 -3.01 -7.14 -4.04
N CYS A 110 -1.99 -7.80 -3.48
CA CYS A 110 -1.16 -8.78 -4.18
C CYS A 110 -0.39 -9.66 -3.18
N ASP A 111 0.37 -10.64 -3.68
CA ASP A 111 1.40 -11.30 -2.89
C ASP A 111 2.59 -10.36 -2.65
N GLY A 112 3.42 -10.70 -1.66
CA GLY A 112 4.53 -9.84 -1.26
C GLY A 112 5.66 -9.78 -2.30
N PHE A 113 5.78 -10.76 -3.20
CA PHE A 113 6.74 -10.66 -4.30
C PHE A 113 6.31 -9.57 -5.27
N THR A 114 5.09 -9.61 -5.75
CA THR A 114 4.50 -8.61 -6.64
C THR A 114 4.53 -7.22 -6.00
N GLY A 115 4.09 -7.10 -4.75
CA GLY A 115 4.04 -5.82 -4.04
C GLY A 115 5.41 -5.20 -3.84
N ASN A 116 6.42 -5.99 -3.47
CA ASN A 116 7.79 -5.51 -3.31
C ASN A 116 8.39 -5.04 -4.65
N VAL A 117 8.14 -5.78 -5.73
CA VAL A 117 8.59 -5.39 -7.08
C VAL A 117 7.96 -4.06 -7.49
N VAL A 118 6.65 -3.91 -7.32
CA VAL A 118 5.91 -2.68 -7.67
C VAL A 118 6.42 -1.49 -6.84
N ILE A 119 6.56 -1.62 -5.52
CA ILE A 119 7.06 -0.55 -4.66
C ILE A 119 8.49 -0.15 -5.06
N LYS A 120 9.38 -1.12 -5.27
CA LYS A 120 10.76 -0.85 -5.68
C LYS A 120 10.85 -0.18 -7.05
N LEU A 121 9.95 -0.53 -7.97
CA LEU A 121 9.86 0.14 -9.27
C LEU A 121 9.41 1.60 -9.10
N ILE A 122 8.35 1.84 -8.30
CA ILE A 122 7.87 3.21 -8.03
C ILE A 122 8.96 4.06 -7.37
N GLU A 123 9.66 3.54 -6.35
CA GLU A 123 10.79 4.20 -5.70
C GLU A 123 11.92 4.54 -6.71
N GLY A 124 12.27 3.58 -7.57
CA GLY A 124 13.30 3.75 -8.59
C GLY A 124 12.91 4.79 -9.64
N MET A 125 11.68 4.73 -10.14
CA MET A 125 11.15 5.70 -11.09
C MET A 125 11.06 7.11 -10.51
N GLY A 126 10.65 7.25 -9.25
CA GLY A 126 10.63 8.53 -8.54
C GLY A 126 12.03 9.18 -8.48
N ARG A 127 13.07 8.39 -8.17
CA ARG A 127 14.46 8.85 -8.19
C ARG A 127 14.91 9.24 -9.61
N PHE A 128 14.67 8.37 -10.59
CA PHE A 128 15.01 8.61 -11.99
C PHE A 128 14.42 9.94 -12.51
N MET A 129 13.12 10.14 -12.27
CA MET A 129 12.44 11.37 -12.68
C MET A 129 12.98 12.61 -11.94
N THR A 130 13.22 12.49 -10.64
CA THR A 130 13.78 13.59 -9.83
C THR A 130 15.16 14.00 -10.31
N ASP A 131 16.05 13.05 -10.57
CA ASP A 131 17.42 13.33 -11.00
C ASP A 131 17.45 13.81 -12.46
N GLY A 132 16.60 13.27 -13.33
CA GLY A 132 16.41 13.78 -14.69
C GLY A 132 15.96 15.24 -14.70
N LEU A 133 14.97 15.58 -13.88
CA LEU A 133 14.47 16.95 -13.77
C LEU A 133 15.53 17.92 -13.22
N LYS A 134 16.29 17.52 -12.19
CA LYS A 134 17.42 18.31 -11.69
C LYS A 134 18.47 18.53 -12.77
N SER A 135 18.79 17.50 -13.57
CA SER A 135 19.74 17.59 -14.68
C SER A 135 19.30 18.59 -15.73
N VAL A 136 18.03 18.52 -16.16
CA VAL A 136 17.45 19.45 -17.15
C VAL A 136 17.47 20.91 -16.62
N ILE A 137 17.02 21.12 -15.39
CA ILE A 137 17.04 22.46 -14.76
C ILE A 137 18.48 22.98 -14.60
N GLY A 138 19.41 22.11 -14.29
CA GLY A 138 20.82 22.45 -14.07
C GLY A 138 21.63 22.68 -15.35
N ALA A 139 21.12 22.33 -16.53
CA ALA A 139 21.87 22.25 -17.78
C ALA A 139 22.53 23.57 -18.25
N ASN A 140 21.88 24.70 -18.07
CA ASN A 140 22.38 26.02 -18.45
C ASN A 140 21.71 27.15 -17.67
N THR A 141 22.17 28.40 -17.88
CA THR A 141 21.68 29.57 -17.15
C THR A 141 20.20 29.86 -17.41
N LYS A 142 19.71 29.62 -18.64
CA LYS A 142 18.30 29.86 -18.99
C LYS A 142 17.38 28.86 -18.28
N THR A 143 17.75 27.57 -18.27
CA THR A 143 16.98 26.53 -17.58
C THR A 143 17.03 26.68 -16.06
N LYS A 144 18.14 27.15 -15.48
CA LYS A 144 18.23 27.51 -14.06
C LYS A 144 17.28 28.64 -13.68
N LEU A 145 17.19 29.69 -14.51
CA LEU A 145 16.26 30.80 -14.30
C LEU A 145 14.79 30.31 -14.41
N GLY A 146 14.46 29.52 -15.41
CA GLY A 146 13.16 28.85 -15.53
C GLY A 146 12.82 27.97 -14.32
N GLY A 147 13.81 27.21 -13.83
CA GLY A 147 13.67 26.36 -12.63
C GLY A 147 13.37 27.17 -11.36
N LEU A 148 13.91 28.39 -11.23
CA LEU A 148 13.57 29.29 -10.12
C LEU A 148 12.09 29.70 -10.16
N LEU A 149 11.54 29.98 -11.34
CA LEU A 149 10.13 30.37 -11.50
C LEU A 149 9.18 29.24 -11.09
N VAL A 150 9.48 27.98 -11.43
CA VAL A 150 8.62 26.83 -11.11
C VAL A 150 8.95 26.15 -9.79
N ARG A 151 9.97 26.60 -9.07
CA ARG A 151 10.50 25.93 -7.86
C ARG A 151 9.43 25.68 -6.80
N GLY A 152 8.53 26.64 -6.62
CA GLY A 152 7.47 26.56 -5.61
C GLY A 152 6.51 25.40 -5.88
N GLU A 153 6.01 25.32 -7.10
CA GLU A 153 5.06 24.29 -7.52
C GLU A 153 5.73 22.91 -7.60
N LEU A 154 6.96 22.85 -8.10
CA LEU A 154 7.75 21.62 -8.11
C LEU A 154 7.99 21.07 -6.69
N LYS A 155 8.30 21.95 -5.73
CA LYS A 155 8.47 21.54 -4.32
C LYS A 155 7.16 21.02 -3.71
N LYS A 156 6.01 21.59 -4.05
CA LYS A 156 4.69 21.10 -3.61
C LYS A 156 4.42 19.71 -4.20
N PHE A 157 4.65 19.53 -5.50
CA PHE A 157 4.49 18.25 -6.18
C PHE A 157 5.38 17.17 -5.55
N MET A 158 6.68 17.44 -5.37
CA MET A 158 7.63 16.51 -4.76
C MET A 158 7.30 16.17 -3.31
N LYS A 159 6.73 17.12 -2.56
CA LYS A 159 6.27 16.88 -1.17
C LYS A 159 5.09 15.89 -1.14
N GLY A 160 4.23 15.89 -2.14
CA GLY A 160 3.14 14.93 -2.28
C GLY A 160 3.61 13.49 -2.50
N LEU A 161 4.85 13.31 -2.98
CA LEU A 161 5.47 12.01 -3.22
C LEU A 161 6.39 11.53 -2.05
N ASP A 162 6.42 12.27 -0.93
CA ASP A 162 7.28 11.96 0.23
C ASP A 162 6.65 10.87 1.11
N ASP A 163 7.13 9.65 1.00
CA ASP A 163 6.71 8.49 1.79
C ASP A 163 7.06 8.60 3.29
N THR A 164 8.04 9.42 3.64
CA THR A 164 8.49 9.60 5.03
C THR A 164 7.39 10.19 5.93
N ALA A 165 6.37 10.80 5.34
CA ALA A 165 5.24 11.37 6.07
C ALA A 165 4.37 10.27 6.72
N TYR A 166 4.32 9.07 6.13
CA TYR A 166 3.51 7.95 6.63
C TYR A 166 4.26 7.03 7.61
N GLY A 167 5.55 7.31 7.88
CA GLY A 167 6.36 6.65 8.91
C GLY A 167 7.07 5.42 8.42
N GLY A 168 6.41 4.30 8.30
CA GLY A 168 6.96 3.03 7.87
C GLY A 168 5.89 2.08 7.37
N ALA A 169 6.28 0.84 7.14
CA ALA A 169 5.39 -0.24 6.69
C ALA A 169 4.91 -1.06 7.90
N PRO A 170 3.65 -0.93 8.34
CA PRO A 170 3.13 -1.72 9.43
C PRO A 170 2.88 -3.17 9.02
N LEU A 171 3.05 -4.08 9.97
CA LEU A 171 2.61 -5.47 9.86
C LEU A 171 1.14 -5.54 10.30
N LEU A 172 0.25 -5.81 9.37
CA LEU A 172 -1.19 -5.95 9.62
C LEU A 172 -1.54 -7.41 9.94
N GLY A 173 -2.53 -7.62 10.79
CA GLY A 173 -2.99 -8.97 11.14
C GLY A 173 -2.30 -9.58 12.36
N ILE A 174 -1.64 -8.78 13.17
CA ILE A 174 -0.96 -9.20 14.42
C ILE A 174 -1.51 -8.44 15.63
N SER A 175 -1.36 -9.08 16.80
CA SER A 175 -2.01 -8.65 18.04
C SER A 175 -1.46 -7.34 18.66
N LYS A 176 -0.33 -6.85 18.18
CA LYS A 176 0.28 -5.58 18.62
C LYS A 176 0.84 -4.82 17.42
N PRO A 177 0.87 -3.48 17.46
CA PRO A 177 1.43 -2.70 16.38
C PRO A 177 2.93 -2.98 16.21
N VAL A 178 3.33 -3.33 15.00
CA VAL A 178 4.73 -3.46 14.58
C VAL A 178 4.88 -2.68 13.29
N VAL A 179 5.82 -1.74 13.25
CA VAL A 179 6.12 -0.90 12.09
C VAL A 179 7.55 -1.15 11.67
N LYS A 180 7.73 -1.60 10.42
CA LYS A 180 9.04 -1.79 9.80
C LYS A 180 9.48 -0.47 9.17
N ILE A 181 10.73 -0.06 9.46
CA ILE A 181 11.40 1.07 8.80
C ILE A 181 12.67 0.58 8.11
N HIS A 182 13.20 1.38 7.16
CA HIS A 182 14.48 1.08 6.54
C HIS A 182 15.65 1.22 7.53
N GLY A 183 16.72 0.43 7.34
CA GLY A 183 17.89 0.47 8.23
C GLY A 183 18.66 1.81 8.23
N ASN A 184 18.50 2.61 7.17
CA ASN A 184 19.06 3.96 7.03
C ASN A 184 18.02 5.07 7.30
N ALA A 185 16.99 4.75 8.07
CA ALA A 185 15.91 5.68 8.37
C ALA A 185 16.43 6.94 9.09
N SER A 186 15.90 8.11 8.69
CA SER A 186 16.18 9.37 9.34
C SER A 186 15.43 9.47 10.69
N GLU A 187 15.87 10.40 11.55
CA GLU A 187 15.14 10.73 12.79
C GLU A 187 13.66 11.05 12.53
N LYS A 188 13.38 11.80 11.46
CA LYS A 188 12.00 12.11 11.02
C LYS A 188 11.19 10.83 10.75
N THR A 189 11.78 9.86 10.06
CA THR A 189 11.13 8.59 9.74
C THR A 189 10.85 7.77 11.01
N VAL A 190 11.82 7.70 11.92
CA VAL A 190 11.64 7.01 13.21
C VAL A 190 10.51 7.66 14.02
N ARG A 191 10.50 8.99 14.11
CA ARG A 191 9.44 9.74 14.79
C ARG A 191 8.06 9.46 14.17
N SER A 192 7.96 9.49 12.85
CA SER A 192 6.70 9.18 12.13
C SER A 192 6.25 7.74 12.39
N ALA A 193 7.17 6.77 12.43
CA ALA A 193 6.83 5.37 12.74
C ALA A 193 6.31 5.18 14.18
N VAL A 194 6.87 5.90 15.15
CA VAL A 194 6.38 5.89 16.53
C VAL A 194 4.96 6.50 16.62
N ILE A 195 4.73 7.62 15.94
CA ILE A 195 3.39 8.24 15.87
C ILE A 195 2.40 7.29 15.19
N GLN A 196 2.80 6.62 14.11
CA GLN A 196 1.98 5.63 13.42
C GLN A 196 1.61 4.47 14.38
N ALA A 197 2.59 3.92 15.10
CA ALA A 197 2.36 2.83 16.06
C ALA A 197 1.40 3.25 17.20
N ASN A 198 1.54 4.48 17.71
CA ASN A 198 0.62 5.04 18.70
C ASN A 198 -0.80 5.19 18.14
N GLY A 199 -0.93 5.63 16.89
CA GLY A 199 -2.22 5.75 16.19
C GLY A 199 -2.97 4.41 16.05
N PHE A 200 -2.28 3.28 16.02
CA PHE A 200 -2.93 1.95 16.08
C PHE A 200 -3.70 1.74 17.38
N ALA A 201 -3.12 2.15 18.51
CA ALA A 201 -3.76 2.04 19.82
C ALA A 201 -4.93 3.04 19.95
N GLU A 202 -4.70 4.30 19.61
CA GLU A 202 -5.71 5.37 19.74
C GLU A 202 -6.97 5.10 18.90
N ARG A 203 -6.80 4.57 17.68
CA ARG A 203 -7.89 4.29 16.74
C ARG A 203 -8.43 2.86 16.86
N LYS A 204 -7.89 2.05 17.78
CA LYS A 204 -8.25 0.64 17.98
C LYS A 204 -8.15 -0.18 16.69
N ILE A 205 -7.09 0.06 15.90
CA ILE A 205 -6.95 -0.55 14.56
C ILE A 205 -6.78 -2.08 14.68
N ASN A 206 -6.03 -2.54 15.69
CA ASN A 206 -5.80 -3.98 15.90
C ASN A 206 -7.10 -4.72 16.25
N GLU A 207 -7.94 -4.13 17.09
CA GLU A 207 -9.24 -4.70 17.45
C GLU A 207 -10.17 -4.78 16.23
N LYS A 208 -10.29 -3.70 15.47
CA LYS A 208 -11.08 -3.66 14.23
C LYS A 208 -10.59 -4.71 13.21
N MET A 209 -9.28 -4.89 13.07
CA MET A 209 -8.70 -5.92 12.20
C MET A 209 -9.02 -7.33 12.69
N ALA A 210 -8.94 -7.58 14.01
CA ALA A 210 -9.29 -8.89 14.57
C ALA A 210 -10.76 -9.23 14.35
N GLU A 211 -11.66 -8.27 14.55
CA GLU A 211 -13.09 -8.39 14.28
C GLU A 211 -13.36 -8.60 12.78
N GLY A 212 -12.73 -7.79 11.92
CA GLY A 212 -12.89 -7.91 10.47
C GLY A 212 -12.41 -9.25 9.90
N ILE A 213 -11.31 -9.83 10.44
CA ILE A 213 -10.86 -11.17 10.06
C ILE A 213 -11.81 -12.25 10.59
N ALA A 214 -12.35 -12.09 11.80
CA ALA A 214 -13.29 -13.05 12.39
C ALA A 214 -14.64 -13.07 11.65
N SER A 215 -15.07 -11.93 11.11
CA SER A 215 -16.33 -11.78 10.35
C SER A 215 -16.24 -12.22 8.90
N LEU A 216 -15.03 -12.41 8.35
CA LEU A 216 -14.86 -12.93 6.99
C LEU A 216 -15.43 -14.32 6.86
N THR A 217 -16.65 -14.40 6.33
CA THR A 217 -17.31 -15.67 5.98
C THR A 217 -16.76 -16.14 4.63
N VAL A 218 -15.99 -17.20 4.65
CA VAL A 218 -15.57 -17.88 3.41
C VAL A 218 -16.68 -18.89 3.09
N THR A 219 -17.62 -18.50 2.26
CA THR A 219 -18.61 -19.45 1.69
C THR A 219 -17.84 -20.34 0.71
N GLY A 220 -17.55 -21.59 1.12
CA GLY A 220 -16.97 -22.60 0.21
C GLY A 220 -15.63 -23.21 0.62
N ALA A 221 -15.37 -23.42 1.93
CA ALA A 221 -14.32 -24.32 2.40
C ALA A 221 -14.93 -25.64 2.91
#